data_23bf7f3084b797675703122542ca2046
#
_entry.id   23bf7f3084b797675703122542ca2046
#
_cell.length_a   1.000
_cell.length_b   1.000
_cell.length_c   1.000
_cell.angle_alpha   90.00
_cell.angle_beta   90.00
_cell.angle_gamma   90.00
#
_symmetry.space_group_name_H-M   'P 1'
#
loop_
_entity.id
_entity.type
_entity.pdbx_description
1 polymer ?
#
loop_
_entity_poly.entity_id
_entity_poly.type
_entity_poly.pdbx_seq_one_letter_code
_entity_poly.pdbx_strand_id
1 'polypeptide(L)'
;MAEQTEHSINGGGLKFDYFSPNENHRFNVFASAQHINRDSYYGPGDRDPLDAYGNTTDLNWMAGSQYVYSFGKCIFMPSDLTAGIEFNQDKLEDNMWGYNRTVDQKVNIGSAFLQNEWKNDHWGFLIGGRLDKHNLIDHVIFSPRANLRYNPTENINLRLSY
;
A
#
# COMPACT_ATOMS: atom_id res chain seq x y z
N MET A 1 25.49 -12.41 26.78
CA MET A 1 24.60 -12.75 25.64
C MET A 1 24.94 -11.79 24.52
N ALA A 2 25.23 -12.29 23.34
CA ALA A 2 25.50 -11.47 22.16
C ALA A 2 24.29 -11.57 21.21
N GLU A 3 23.95 -10.44 20.61
CA GLU A 3 22.89 -10.34 19.61
C GLU A 3 23.49 -9.68 18.37
N GLN A 4 23.32 -10.29 17.22
CA GLN A 4 23.76 -9.76 15.94
C GLN A 4 22.70 -10.02 14.89
N THR A 5 22.43 -9.02 14.06
CA THR A 5 21.55 -9.14 12.89
C THR A 5 22.24 -8.57 11.67
N GLU A 6 22.16 -9.29 10.56
CA GLU A 6 22.62 -8.84 9.26
C GLU A 6 21.43 -8.80 8.30
N HIS A 7 21.27 -7.71 7.57
CA HIS A 7 20.17 -7.51 6.64
C HIS A 7 20.70 -7.27 5.23
N SER A 8 20.14 -8.00 4.28
CA SER A 8 20.27 -7.73 2.84
C SER A 8 18.92 -7.33 2.28
N ILE A 9 18.79 -6.09 1.81
CA ILE A 9 17.54 -5.53 1.30
C ILE A 9 17.74 -5.15 -0.15
N ASN A 10 16.97 -5.75 -1.04
CA ASN A 10 16.95 -5.46 -2.47
C ASN A 10 15.53 -5.12 -2.90
N GLY A 11 15.38 -4.05 -3.64
CA GLY A 11 14.05 -3.66 -4.11
C GLY A 11 14.10 -2.73 -5.30
N GLY A 12 12.99 -2.65 -6.00
CA GLY A 12 12.84 -1.77 -7.14
C GLY A 12 11.38 -1.65 -7.56
N GLY A 13 11.11 -0.68 -8.41
CA GLY A 13 9.77 -0.46 -8.94
C GLY A 13 9.78 0.29 -10.25
N LEU A 14 8.66 0.18 -10.95
CA LEU A 14 8.38 0.85 -12.20
C LEU A 14 7.04 1.58 -12.08
N LYS A 15 6.96 2.76 -12.68
CA LYS A 15 5.76 3.54 -12.80
C LYS A 15 5.63 4.09 -14.21
N PHE A 16 4.43 3.99 -14.78
CA PHE A 16 4.08 4.58 -16.05
C PHE A 16 2.87 5.49 -15.85
N ASP A 17 2.98 6.74 -16.28
CA ASP A 17 1.89 7.72 -16.26
C ASP A 17 1.58 8.15 -17.70
N TYR A 18 0.31 8.10 -18.08
CA TYR A 18 -0.21 8.61 -19.34
C TYR A 18 -1.19 9.74 -19.07
N PHE A 19 -1.03 10.85 -19.82
CA PHE A 19 -1.91 12.00 -19.82
C PHE A 19 -2.44 12.21 -21.23
N SER A 20 -3.75 12.32 -21.38
CA SER A 20 -4.34 12.62 -22.68
C SER A 20 -4.05 14.09 -23.10
N PRO A 21 -4.01 14.40 -24.40
CA PRO A 21 -3.76 15.75 -24.89
C PRO A 21 -4.77 16.80 -24.41
N ASN A 22 -5.99 16.40 -24.09
CA ASN A 22 -7.04 17.26 -23.53
C ASN A 22 -7.04 17.31 -22.00
N GLU A 23 -6.04 16.69 -21.34
CA GLU A 23 -5.85 16.62 -19.89
C GLU A 23 -7.01 16.00 -19.09
N ASN A 24 -8.06 15.54 -19.76
CA ASN A 24 -9.22 14.97 -19.07
C ASN A 24 -9.02 13.52 -18.61
N HIS A 25 -8.06 12.81 -19.21
CA HIS A 25 -7.78 11.40 -18.88
C HIS A 25 -6.36 11.25 -18.37
N ARG A 26 -6.22 10.64 -17.23
CA ARG A 26 -4.93 10.24 -16.68
C ARG A 26 -4.97 8.75 -16.35
N PHE A 27 -3.98 8.01 -16.79
CA PHE A 27 -3.83 6.60 -16.51
C PHE A 27 -2.46 6.32 -15.90
N ASN A 28 -2.44 5.54 -14.85
CA ASN A 28 -1.24 5.19 -14.14
C ASN A 28 -1.18 3.68 -13.97
N VAL A 29 0.01 3.10 -14.19
CA VAL A 29 0.33 1.70 -13.85
C VAL A 29 1.62 1.72 -13.04
N PHE A 30 1.67 0.93 -11.99
CA PHE A 30 2.86 0.77 -11.17
C PHE A 30 3.05 -0.68 -10.74
N ALA A 31 4.30 -1.04 -10.53
CA ALA A 31 4.68 -2.29 -9.90
C ALA A 31 5.96 -2.07 -9.08
N SER A 32 6.06 -2.71 -7.93
CA SER A 32 7.26 -2.71 -7.11
C SER A 32 7.43 -4.06 -6.42
N ALA A 33 8.69 -4.41 -6.14
CA ALA A 33 9.02 -5.59 -5.36
C ALA A 33 10.18 -5.28 -4.42
N GLN A 34 10.18 -5.91 -3.25
CA GLN A 34 11.24 -5.86 -2.27
C GLN A 34 11.50 -7.26 -1.73
N HIS A 35 12.77 -7.62 -1.66
CA HIS A 35 13.23 -8.84 -1.05
C HIS A 35 14.17 -8.51 0.10
N ILE A 36 13.88 -9.05 1.27
CA ILE A 36 14.66 -8.90 2.49
C ILE A 36 15.15 -10.29 2.90
N ASN A 37 16.44 -10.40 3.14
CA ASN A 37 17.04 -11.55 3.83
C ASN A 37 17.70 -11.05 5.11
N ARG A 38 17.38 -11.68 6.23
CA ARG A 38 17.93 -11.34 7.54
C ARG A 38 18.49 -12.59 8.19
N ASP A 39 19.77 -12.55 8.48
CA ASP A 39 20.42 -13.52 9.34
C ASP A 39 20.52 -12.97 10.75
N SER A 40 20.16 -13.76 11.74
CA SER A 40 20.16 -13.38 13.15
C SER A 40 20.90 -14.40 14.01
N TYR A 41 21.61 -13.89 15.00
CA TYR A 41 22.29 -14.67 16.01
C TYR A 41 21.89 -14.18 17.41
N TYR A 42 21.49 -15.11 18.27
CA TYR A 42 21.12 -14.87 19.66
C TYR A 42 21.79 -15.93 20.54
N GLY A 43 22.99 -15.67 21.03
CA GLY A 43 23.76 -16.67 21.76
C GLY A 43 24.78 -16.14 22.75
N PRO A 44 25.51 -17.02 23.44
CA PRO A 44 26.67 -16.65 24.22
C PRO A 44 27.80 -16.23 23.27
N GLY A 45 28.40 -15.07 23.50
CA GLY A 45 29.40 -14.48 22.60
C GLY A 45 30.71 -15.26 22.42
N ASP A 46 30.94 -16.31 23.22
CA ASP A 46 32.11 -17.17 23.22
C ASP A 46 31.86 -18.58 22.68
N ARG A 47 30.61 -18.90 22.35
CA ARG A 47 30.20 -20.19 21.80
C ARG A 47 29.22 -19.94 20.68
N ASP A 48 29.30 -20.80 19.67
CA ASP A 48 28.53 -20.71 18.45
C ASP A 48 27.60 -21.94 18.31
N PRO A 49 26.59 -22.09 19.19
CA PRO A 49 25.65 -23.19 19.10
C PRO A 49 24.77 -23.00 17.85
N LEU A 50 24.59 -24.07 17.08
CA LEU A 50 23.80 -24.08 15.86
C LEU A 50 22.36 -23.57 16.07
N ASP A 51 21.83 -23.73 17.26
CA ASP A 51 20.47 -23.28 17.63
C ASP A 51 20.37 -21.80 17.96
N ALA A 52 21.52 -21.07 18.02
CA ALA A 52 21.52 -19.62 18.21
C ALA A 52 21.17 -18.83 16.95
N TYR A 53 21.17 -19.47 15.80
CA TYR A 53 20.94 -18.81 14.52
C TYR A 53 19.46 -18.81 14.12
N GLY A 54 19.10 -17.81 13.35
CA GLY A 54 17.81 -17.71 12.67
C GLY A 54 17.97 -17.03 11.31
N ASN A 55 17.11 -17.41 10.39
CA ASN A 55 17.03 -16.79 9.07
C ASN A 55 15.59 -16.38 8.77
N THR A 56 15.42 -15.16 8.29
CA THR A 56 14.13 -14.61 7.84
C THR A 56 14.26 -14.17 6.41
N THR A 57 13.36 -14.63 5.56
CA THR A 57 13.21 -14.15 4.17
C THR A 57 11.83 -13.54 4.01
N ASP A 58 11.78 -12.34 3.48
CA ASP A 58 10.55 -11.62 3.17
C ASP A 58 10.57 -11.18 1.71
N LEU A 59 9.54 -11.54 0.96
CA LEU A 59 9.29 -11.10 -0.40
C LEU A 59 7.94 -10.39 -0.47
N ASN A 60 7.99 -9.07 -0.60
CA ASN A 60 6.83 -8.25 -0.84
C ASN A 60 6.82 -7.75 -2.29
N TRP A 61 5.69 -7.84 -2.97
CA TRP A 61 5.50 -7.17 -4.24
C TRP A 61 4.07 -6.66 -4.39
N MET A 62 3.93 -5.57 -5.10
CA MET A 62 2.66 -4.96 -5.42
C MET A 62 2.61 -4.50 -6.87
N ALA A 63 1.42 -4.56 -7.45
CA ALA A 63 1.14 -3.98 -8.76
C ALA A 63 -0.27 -3.38 -8.76
N GLY A 64 -0.46 -2.33 -9.52
CA GLY A 64 -1.76 -1.68 -9.60
C GLY A 64 -1.89 -0.78 -10.81
N SER A 65 -3.13 -0.38 -11.04
CA SER A 65 -3.46 0.62 -12.04
C SER A 65 -4.55 1.55 -11.52
N GLN A 66 -4.49 2.78 -11.97
CA GLN A 66 -5.43 3.82 -11.63
C GLN A 66 -5.78 4.62 -12.88
N TYR A 67 -7.05 4.92 -13.02
CA TYR A 67 -7.56 5.80 -14.05
C TYR A 67 -8.31 6.96 -13.42
N VAL A 68 -8.06 8.16 -13.91
CA VAL A 68 -8.74 9.38 -13.48
C VAL A 68 -9.37 10.04 -14.69
N TYR A 69 -10.64 10.39 -14.55
CA TYR A 69 -11.36 11.20 -15.53
C TYR A 69 -11.80 12.52 -14.89
N SER A 70 -11.37 13.64 -15.51
CA SER A 70 -11.68 14.98 -15.08
C SER A 70 -12.90 15.52 -15.83
N PHE A 71 -13.99 15.74 -15.10
CA PHE A 71 -15.20 16.39 -15.62
C PHE A 71 -15.10 17.90 -15.45
N GLY A 72 -15.36 18.66 -16.50
CA GLY A 72 -15.50 20.13 -16.40
C GLY A 72 -16.62 20.55 -15.45
N LYS A 73 -17.70 19.76 -15.39
CA LYS A 73 -18.77 19.87 -14.40
C LYS A 73 -19.47 18.53 -14.25
N CYS A 74 -19.60 18.03 -13.02
CA CYS A 74 -20.35 16.86 -12.68
C CYS A 74 -21.31 17.20 -11.52
N ILE A 75 -22.62 17.14 -11.77
CA ILE A 75 -23.70 17.53 -10.85
C ILE A 75 -23.66 19.05 -10.56
N PHE A 76 -22.78 19.51 -9.70
CA PHE A 76 -22.76 20.90 -9.21
C PHE A 76 -21.40 21.60 -9.35
N MET A 77 -20.27 20.85 -9.43
CA MET A 77 -18.91 21.37 -9.55
C MET A 77 -18.06 20.57 -10.53
N PRO A 78 -16.90 21.09 -10.96
CA PRO A 78 -15.86 20.27 -11.57
C PRO A 78 -15.48 19.11 -10.66
N SER A 79 -15.20 17.94 -11.23
CA SER A 79 -14.83 16.79 -10.43
C SER A 79 -13.85 15.86 -11.12
N ASP A 80 -13.10 15.11 -10.32
CA ASP A 80 -12.23 14.02 -10.74
C ASP A 80 -12.80 12.69 -10.26
N LEU A 81 -13.20 11.82 -11.19
CA LEU A 81 -13.56 10.43 -10.91
C LEU A 81 -12.31 9.58 -11.00
N THR A 82 -11.99 8.89 -9.92
CA THR A 82 -10.84 7.98 -9.84
C THR A 82 -11.32 6.57 -9.61
N ALA A 83 -10.86 5.64 -10.45
CA ALA A 83 -11.04 4.21 -10.29
C ALA A 83 -9.71 3.49 -10.35
N GLY A 84 -9.52 2.43 -9.59
CA GLY A 84 -8.29 1.68 -9.63
C GLY A 84 -8.41 0.29 -9.04
N ILE A 85 -7.40 -0.52 -9.36
CA ILE A 85 -7.21 -1.87 -8.85
C ILE A 85 -5.77 -2.01 -8.36
N GLU A 86 -5.59 -2.79 -7.31
CA GLU A 86 -4.28 -3.11 -6.74
C GLU A 86 -4.22 -4.57 -6.37
N PHE A 87 -3.05 -5.14 -6.47
CA PHE A 87 -2.72 -6.44 -5.91
C PHE A 87 -1.43 -6.34 -5.11
N ASN A 88 -1.46 -6.89 -3.89
CA ASN A 88 -0.30 -6.98 -3.01
C ASN A 88 -0.11 -8.43 -2.59
N GLN A 89 1.15 -8.89 -2.60
CA GLN A 89 1.55 -10.17 -2.03
C GLN A 89 2.73 -9.95 -1.09
N ASP A 90 2.62 -10.55 0.09
CA ASP A 90 3.66 -10.62 1.09
C ASP A 90 3.91 -12.08 1.45
N LYS A 91 5.17 -12.53 1.36
CA LYS A 91 5.58 -13.87 1.71
C LYS A 91 6.73 -13.81 2.72
N LEU A 92 6.43 -14.23 3.94
CA LEU A 92 7.37 -14.28 5.06
C LEU A 92 7.71 -15.74 5.38
N GLU A 93 9.00 -16.04 5.35
CA GLU A 93 9.56 -17.30 5.89
C GLU A 93 10.52 -16.93 7.01
N ASP A 94 10.25 -17.40 8.24
CA ASP A 94 11.08 -17.11 9.41
C ASP A 94 11.41 -18.41 10.15
N ASN A 95 12.69 -18.73 10.21
CA ASN A 95 13.21 -19.92 10.89
C ASN A 95 14.12 -19.49 12.05
N MET A 96 13.69 -19.79 13.27
CA MET A 96 14.43 -19.51 14.51
C MET A 96 14.74 -20.84 15.21
N TRP A 97 15.91 -21.40 14.93
CA TRP A 97 16.26 -22.75 15.38
C TRP A 97 16.30 -22.86 16.91
N GLY A 98 16.82 -21.86 17.61
CA GLY A 98 16.90 -21.86 19.08
C GLY A 98 15.56 -21.85 19.79
N TYR A 99 14.52 -21.41 19.12
CA TYR A 99 13.15 -21.41 19.65
C TYR A 99 12.27 -22.51 19.03
N ASN A 100 12.86 -23.34 18.16
CA ASN A 100 12.12 -24.37 17.39
C ASN A 100 10.87 -23.75 16.74
N ARG A 101 11.01 -22.52 16.20
CA ARG A 101 9.93 -21.76 15.59
C ARG A 101 10.18 -21.63 14.10
N THR A 102 9.21 -22.05 13.32
CA THR A 102 9.14 -21.80 11.89
C THR A 102 7.82 -21.10 11.59
N VAL A 103 7.89 -19.99 10.85
CA VAL A 103 6.75 -19.27 10.31
C VAL A 103 6.87 -19.29 8.78
N ASP A 104 5.84 -19.76 8.11
CA ASP A 104 5.66 -19.67 6.66
C ASP A 104 4.28 -19.05 6.43
N GLN A 105 4.25 -17.81 6.02
CA GLN A 105 3.02 -17.04 5.82
C GLN A 105 3.01 -16.39 4.45
N LYS A 106 1.91 -16.56 3.75
CA LYS A 106 1.64 -15.89 2.48
C LYS A 106 0.34 -15.12 2.54
N VAL A 107 0.44 -13.82 2.37
CA VAL A 107 -0.68 -12.89 2.34
C VAL A 107 -0.86 -12.37 0.92
N ASN A 108 -2.08 -12.46 0.40
CA ASN A 108 -2.47 -11.88 -0.88
C ASN A 108 -3.68 -10.97 -0.66
N ILE A 109 -3.62 -9.75 -1.17
CA ILE A 109 -4.70 -8.78 -1.09
C ILE A 109 -5.00 -8.26 -2.49
N GLY A 110 -6.18 -8.54 -2.99
CA GLY A 110 -6.71 -7.91 -4.19
C GLY A 110 -7.67 -6.79 -3.81
N SER A 111 -7.53 -5.63 -4.42
CA SER A 111 -8.29 -4.43 -4.07
C SER A 111 -8.86 -3.76 -5.31
N ALA A 112 -10.05 -3.18 -5.16
CA ALA A 112 -10.63 -2.27 -6.14
C ALA A 112 -11.21 -1.05 -5.42
N PHE A 113 -11.06 0.14 -6.01
CA PHE A 113 -11.59 1.36 -5.43
C PHE A 113 -12.19 2.28 -6.48
N LEU A 114 -13.16 3.06 -6.02
CA LEU A 114 -13.80 4.12 -6.79
C LEU A 114 -14.04 5.31 -5.88
N GLN A 115 -13.67 6.50 -6.35
CA GLN A 115 -13.94 7.74 -5.64
C GLN A 115 -14.20 8.89 -6.61
N ASN A 116 -14.99 9.86 -6.18
CA ASN A 116 -15.19 11.11 -6.90
C ASN A 116 -14.87 12.29 -5.97
N GLU A 117 -14.09 13.22 -6.48
CA GLU A 117 -13.73 14.45 -5.77
C GLU A 117 -14.28 15.65 -6.57
N TRP A 118 -15.23 16.38 -5.98
CA TRP A 118 -15.70 17.67 -6.46
C TRP A 118 -14.88 18.77 -5.79
N LYS A 119 -14.37 19.70 -6.58
CA LYS A 119 -13.53 20.76 -6.02
C LYS A 119 -13.64 22.08 -6.78
N ASN A 120 -13.53 23.16 -6.01
CA ASN A 120 -13.28 24.52 -6.46
C ASN A 120 -12.32 25.22 -5.49
N ASP A 121 -12.15 26.54 -5.61
CA ASP A 121 -11.22 27.31 -4.79
C ASP A 121 -11.56 27.25 -3.30
N HIS A 122 -12.84 27.24 -2.95
CA HIS A 122 -13.31 27.26 -1.58
C HIS A 122 -13.67 25.89 -1.01
N TRP A 123 -14.23 24.99 -1.81
CA TRP A 123 -14.77 23.72 -1.36
C TRP A 123 -14.11 22.52 -2.05
N GLY A 124 -14.00 21.44 -1.31
CA GLY A 124 -13.66 20.14 -1.82
C GLY A 124 -14.47 19.06 -1.11
N PHE A 125 -15.13 18.22 -1.89
CA PHE A 125 -15.91 17.07 -1.40
C PHE A 125 -15.38 15.81 -2.08
N LEU A 126 -15.00 14.82 -1.28
CA LEU A 126 -14.61 13.51 -1.77
C LEU A 126 -15.52 12.47 -1.15
N ILE A 127 -16.03 11.59 -1.99
CA ILE A 127 -16.76 10.38 -1.59
C ILE A 127 -16.19 9.22 -2.38
N GLY A 128 -15.95 8.10 -1.70
CA GLY A 128 -15.45 6.90 -2.33
C GLY A 128 -15.58 5.66 -1.47
N GLY A 129 -15.15 4.55 -2.02
CA GLY A 129 -15.09 3.29 -1.33
C GLY A 129 -14.03 2.39 -1.93
N ARG A 130 -13.50 1.50 -1.09
CA ARG A 130 -12.53 0.47 -1.44
C ARG A 130 -13.06 -0.88 -1.00
N LEU A 131 -12.87 -1.86 -1.84
CA LEU A 131 -13.14 -3.27 -1.57
C LEU A 131 -11.81 -4.00 -1.53
N ASP A 132 -11.54 -4.71 -0.45
CA ASP A 132 -10.35 -5.53 -0.27
C ASP A 132 -10.73 -6.99 -0.08
N LYS A 133 -10.15 -7.89 -0.87
CA LYS A 133 -10.25 -9.33 -0.68
C LYS A 133 -8.89 -9.88 -0.27
N HIS A 134 -8.84 -10.41 0.93
CA HIS A 134 -7.68 -11.02 1.54
C HIS A 134 -7.77 -12.54 1.47
N ASN A 135 -6.68 -13.24 1.19
CA ASN A 135 -6.71 -14.72 1.11
C ASN A 135 -6.95 -15.41 2.46
N LEU A 136 -6.64 -14.75 3.59
CA LEU A 136 -6.82 -15.29 4.94
C LEU A 136 -8.17 -14.91 5.57
N ILE A 137 -9.02 -14.15 4.86
CA ILE A 137 -10.32 -13.69 5.36
C ILE A 137 -11.40 -14.08 4.35
N ASP A 138 -12.47 -14.73 4.82
CA ASP A 138 -13.51 -15.26 3.95
C ASP A 138 -14.39 -14.19 3.32
N HIS A 139 -14.57 -13.05 3.96
CA HIS A 139 -15.39 -11.95 3.47
C HIS A 139 -14.58 -10.84 2.81
N VAL A 140 -15.24 -10.06 1.98
CA VAL A 140 -14.68 -8.82 1.41
C VAL A 140 -14.82 -7.71 2.45
N ILE A 141 -13.76 -6.93 2.62
CA ILE A 141 -13.75 -5.76 3.49
C ILE A 141 -14.14 -4.56 2.65
N PHE A 142 -15.14 -3.81 3.08
CA PHE A 142 -15.53 -2.54 2.48
C PHE A 142 -15.08 -1.38 3.36
N SER A 143 -14.34 -0.45 2.79
CA SER A 143 -13.83 0.75 3.45
C SER A 143 -14.42 1.99 2.77
N PRO A 144 -15.44 2.63 3.36
CA PRO A 144 -15.96 3.91 2.88
C PRO A 144 -14.96 5.03 3.16
N ARG A 145 -15.00 6.07 2.34
CA ARG A 145 -14.18 7.27 2.49
C ARG A 145 -14.97 8.51 2.17
N ALA A 146 -14.92 9.50 3.05
CA ALA A 146 -15.49 10.81 2.83
C ALA A 146 -14.55 11.90 3.35
N ASN A 147 -14.36 12.96 2.56
CA ASN A 147 -13.58 14.14 2.98
C ASN A 147 -14.33 15.42 2.59
N LEU A 148 -14.29 16.37 3.48
CA LEU A 148 -14.75 17.73 3.28
C LEU A 148 -13.60 18.70 3.51
N ARG A 149 -13.36 19.58 2.55
CA ARG A 149 -12.43 20.71 2.67
C ARG A 149 -13.19 22.01 2.48
N TYR A 150 -12.91 22.98 3.33
CA TYR A 150 -13.43 24.34 3.22
C TYR A 150 -12.32 25.36 3.43
N ASN A 151 -12.11 26.24 2.46
CA ASN A 151 -11.15 27.32 2.48
C ASN A 151 -11.94 28.65 2.53
N PRO A 152 -12.29 29.20 3.72
CA PRO A 152 -12.98 30.49 3.81
C PRO A 152 -12.13 31.66 3.32
N THR A 153 -10.82 31.56 3.45
CA THR A 153 -9.81 32.51 2.96
C THR A 153 -8.59 31.74 2.47
N GLU A 154 -7.69 32.43 1.77
CA GLU A 154 -6.43 31.83 1.31
C GLU A 154 -5.54 31.29 2.43
N ASN A 155 -5.68 31.83 3.64
CA ASN A 155 -4.85 31.49 4.79
C ASN A 155 -5.49 30.45 5.74
N ILE A 156 -6.75 30.07 5.53
CA ILE A 156 -7.48 29.15 6.40
C ILE A 156 -7.95 27.95 5.60
N ASN A 157 -7.56 26.76 6.06
CA ASN A 157 -8.00 25.49 5.48
C ASN A 157 -8.59 24.60 6.59
N LEU A 158 -9.86 24.31 6.49
CA LEU A 158 -10.59 23.41 7.39
C LEU A 158 -10.81 22.07 6.68
N ARG A 159 -10.54 20.95 7.38
CA ARG A 159 -10.73 19.60 6.83
C ARG A 159 -11.42 18.69 7.82
N LEU A 160 -12.35 17.90 7.31
CA LEU A 160 -13.02 16.83 8.02
C LEU A 160 -12.86 15.56 7.18
N SER A 161 -12.45 14.46 7.82
CA SER A 161 -12.22 13.15 7.15
C SER A 161 -12.91 12.05 7.94
N TYR A 162 -13.46 11.10 7.17
CA TYR A 162 -14.01 9.85 7.67
C TYR A 162 -13.47 8.69 6.85
#